data_14a5f261bc4cf900d39d0f76cbffe45c
#
_entry.id   14a5f261bc4cf900d39d0f76cbffe45c
#
_cell.length_a   1.000
_cell.length_b   1.000
_cell.length_c   1.000
_cell.angle_alpha   90.00
_cell.angle_beta   90.00
_cell.angle_gamma   90.00
#
_symmetry.space_group_name_H-M   'P 1'
#
loop_
_entity.id
_entity.type
_entity.pdbx_description
1 polymer ?
#
loop_
_entity_poly.entity_id
_entity_poly.type
_entity_poly.pdbx_seq_one_letter_code
_entity_poly.pdbx_strand_id
1 'polypeptide(L)'
;MKKLLGIVVLGLLLSGNAYADSKFDKELKKISKNNGFVDTKGKVYSKDQITDKKNTILIIYNHGSDYDQVTDKCTSPSNNVPRVIRYLHNKKIRNFNIKIYRLCTGAKGWSKKEQTKMWKAHEKSGKLAIELKDKDGTPLINKQKQNQRRRVIKKKVDSFIEEGFENIILAGHSSGGWQSIKIKAEFPELVKGVIGLNPGAGGTVKNRKDWPWWEDVRYYGFVEDLSKLNAFIITHDKDEYNSPKDYSSFSNLNSVKFLNLTQSGCKKAEPSKTYHGIALTKCYGDYETKNKNIIKYLEGI
;
A
#
# COMPACT_ATOMS: atom_id res chain seq x y z
N MET A 1 -5.99 -39.75 -0.74
CA MET A 1 -4.56 -39.44 -0.50
C MET A 1 -4.05 -38.12 -1.16
N LYS A 2 -4.69 -37.56 -2.20
CA LYS A 2 -4.23 -36.29 -2.84
C LYS A 2 -4.58 -34.99 -2.07
N LYS A 3 -5.53 -35.03 -1.14
CA LYS A 3 -5.93 -33.84 -0.35
C LYS A 3 -5.00 -33.52 0.84
N LEU A 4 -4.25 -34.51 1.34
CA LEU A 4 -3.33 -34.27 2.47
C LEU A 4 -2.02 -33.59 2.05
N LEU A 5 -1.59 -33.77 0.79
CA LEU A 5 -0.36 -33.14 0.28
C LEU A 5 -0.50 -31.62 0.15
N GLY A 6 -1.70 -31.12 -0.18
CA GLY A 6 -1.95 -29.69 -0.32
C GLY A 6 -1.81 -28.90 1.00
N ILE A 7 -2.25 -29.51 2.11
CA ILE A 7 -2.21 -28.85 3.44
C ILE A 7 -0.79 -28.77 3.97
N VAL A 8 0.05 -29.77 3.70
CA VAL A 8 1.47 -29.75 4.13
C VAL A 8 2.28 -28.72 3.35
N VAL A 9 2.00 -28.55 2.06
CA VAL A 9 2.69 -27.53 1.24
C VAL A 9 2.28 -26.11 1.65
N LEU A 10 1.00 -25.89 1.99
CA LEU A 10 0.52 -24.59 2.47
C LEU A 10 1.10 -24.23 3.84
N GLY A 11 1.19 -25.20 4.76
CA GLY A 11 1.80 -25.02 6.07
C GLY A 11 3.28 -24.67 5.98
N LEU A 12 4.03 -25.23 5.03
CA LEU A 12 5.44 -24.90 4.78
C LEU A 12 5.63 -23.52 4.13
N LEU A 13 4.67 -23.06 3.32
CA LEU A 13 4.71 -21.70 2.77
C LEU A 13 4.42 -20.63 3.83
N LEU A 14 3.58 -20.93 4.82
CA LEU A 14 3.28 -20.03 5.95
C LEU A 14 4.42 -20.01 6.97
N SER A 15 5.10 -21.14 7.21
CA SER A 15 6.25 -21.20 8.13
C SER A 15 7.54 -20.62 7.53
N GLY A 16 7.67 -20.57 6.20
CA GLY A 16 8.82 -19.95 5.51
C GLY A 16 8.90 -18.42 5.67
N ASN A 17 7.81 -17.76 6.08
CA ASN A 17 7.80 -16.33 6.38
C ASN A 17 8.29 -15.98 7.80
N ALA A 18 8.48 -16.95 8.69
CA ALA A 18 8.86 -16.72 10.09
C ALA A 18 10.38 -16.63 10.33
N TYR A 19 11.20 -17.07 9.37
CA TYR A 19 12.64 -16.85 9.45
C TYR A 19 12.98 -15.47 8.91
N ALA A 20 12.99 -14.51 9.82
CA ALA A 20 13.55 -13.20 9.56
C ALA A 20 15.03 -13.37 9.17
N ASP A 21 15.34 -13.10 7.90
CA ASP A 21 16.73 -12.97 7.45
C ASP A 21 17.39 -11.83 8.25
N SER A 22 18.26 -12.19 9.21
CA SER A 22 18.89 -11.24 10.13
C SER A 22 19.65 -10.12 9.39
N LYS A 23 20.17 -10.42 8.20
CA LYS A 23 20.85 -9.45 7.32
C LYS A 23 19.83 -8.51 6.68
N PHE A 24 18.72 -9.04 6.19
CA PHE A 24 17.65 -8.25 5.60
C PHE A 24 16.95 -7.37 6.65
N ASP A 25 16.73 -7.87 7.87
CA ASP A 25 16.19 -7.07 8.96
C ASP A 25 17.13 -5.95 9.44
N LYS A 26 18.45 -6.17 9.39
CA LYS A 26 19.44 -5.11 9.62
C LYS A 26 19.35 -4.03 8.54
N GLU A 27 19.19 -4.42 7.28
CA GLU A 27 19.01 -3.49 6.15
C GLU A 27 17.70 -2.70 6.27
N LEU A 28 16.60 -3.37 6.62
CA LEU A 28 15.33 -2.71 6.91
C LEU A 28 15.40 -1.74 8.09
N LYS A 29 16.13 -2.09 9.17
CA LYS A 29 16.38 -1.17 10.29
C LYS A 29 17.13 0.08 9.83
N LYS A 30 18.11 -0.07 8.94
CA LYS A 30 18.86 1.04 8.37
C LYS A 30 17.95 1.94 7.49
N ILE A 31 17.10 1.32 6.65
CA ILE A 31 16.11 2.03 5.83
C ILE A 31 15.11 2.75 6.75
N SER A 32 14.59 2.08 7.76
CA SER A 32 13.56 2.64 8.65
C SER A 32 14.06 3.81 9.52
N LYS A 33 15.35 3.88 9.81
CA LYS A 33 15.94 5.05 10.51
C LYS A 33 15.91 6.32 9.67
N ASN A 34 15.93 6.19 8.36
CA ASN A 34 15.95 7.30 7.41
C ASN A 34 14.57 7.63 6.83
N ASN A 35 13.50 6.93 7.27
CA ASN A 35 12.16 7.22 6.82
C ASN A 35 11.57 8.41 7.58
N GLY A 36 10.89 9.29 6.84
CA GLY A 36 10.15 10.39 7.41
C GLY A 36 8.70 10.00 7.71
N PHE A 37 8.19 10.43 8.85
CA PHE A 37 6.77 10.38 9.14
C PHE A 37 6.32 11.80 9.49
N VAL A 38 5.61 12.43 8.55
CA VAL A 38 5.32 13.86 8.62
C VAL A 38 3.83 14.13 8.43
N ASP A 39 3.34 15.15 9.10
CA ASP A 39 1.96 15.59 8.97
C ASP A 39 1.69 16.29 7.61
N THR A 40 0.46 16.78 7.45
CA THR A 40 0.02 17.49 6.24
C THR A 40 0.73 18.85 6.02
N LYS A 41 1.48 19.33 6.99
CA LYS A 41 2.30 20.57 6.90
C LYS A 41 3.79 20.27 6.78
N GLY A 42 4.19 18.98 6.77
CA GLY A 42 5.58 18.56 6.72
C GLY A 42 6.28 18.51 8.08
N LYS A 43 5.56 18.70 9.19
CA LYS A 43 6.11 18.58 10.54
C LYS A 43 6.31 17.10 10.87
N VAL A 44 7.50 16.76 11.34
CA VAL A 44 7.83 15.41 11.78
C VAL A 44 6.98 15.03 12.99
N TYR A 45 6.49 13.80 13.00
CA TYR A 45 5.74 13.24 14.12
C TYR A 45 6.61 13.10 15.36
N SER A 46 6.08 13.47 16.51
CA SER A 46 6.60 13.11 17.83
C SER A 46 5.49 12.47 18.68
N LYS A 47 5.88 11.59 19.60
CA LYS A 47 4.92 10.80 20.41
C LYS A 47 3.95 11.65 21.23
N ASP A 48 4.39 12.85 21.62
CA ASP A 48 3.62 13.75 22.49
C ASP A 48 2.63 14.64 21.72
N GLN A 49 2.65 14.61 20.38
CA GLN A 49 1.74 15.41 19.55
C GLN A 49 0.30 14.93 19.58
N ILE A 50 0.07 13.66 19.92
CA ILE A 50 -1.26 13.07 20.01
C ILE A 50 -1.38 12.41 21.38
N THR A 51 -2.06 13.08 22.30
CA THR A 51 -2.25 12.61 23.68
C THR A 51 -3.37 11.58 23.79
N ASP A 52 -4.46 11.78 23.05
CA ASP A 52 -5.62 10.87 23.04
C ASP A 52 -5.54 9.91 21.85
N LYS A 53 -4.68 8.90 21.96
CA LYS A 53 -4.41 7.94 20.89
C LYS A 53 -5.55 6.97 20.64
N LYS A 54 -6.27 6.57 21.70
CA LYS A 54 -7.42 5.65 21.61
C LYS A 54 -8.59 6.26 20.84
N ASN A 55 -8.88 7.55 21.08
CA ASN A 55 -9.94 8.27 20.38
C ASN A 55 -9.40 9.01 19.13
N THR A 56 -8.31 8.53 18.56
CA THR A 56 -7.74 9.06 17.31
C THR A 56 -7.82 8.02 16.21
N ILE A 57 -8.42 8.37 15.07
CA ILE A 57 -8.24 7.66 13.81
C ILE A 57 -6.94 8.17 13.19
N LEU A 58 -5.91 7.33 13.20
CA LEU A 58 -4.63 7.61 12.58
C LEU A 58 -4.62 7.12 11.13
N ILE A 59 -4.64 8.04 10.18
CA ILE A 59 -4.53 7.71 8.75
C ILE A 59 -3.06 7.83 8.33
N ILE A 60 -2.46 6.72 7.93
CA ILE A 60 -1.10 6.64 7.42
C ILE A 60 -1.16 6.63 5.89
N TYR A 61 -0.75 7.72 5.26
CA TYR A 61 -0.77 7.86 3.82
C TYR A 61 0.56 7.42 3.20
N ASN A 62 0.47 6.50 2.24
CA ASN A 62 1.59 5.93 1.50
C ASN A 62 1.58 6.45 0.06
N HIS A 63 2.66 7.08 -0.38
CA HIS A 63 2.79 7.59 -1.74
C HIS A 63 2.87 6.49 -2.81
N GLY A 64 2.65 6.86 -4.07
CA GLY A 64 2.98 6.05 -5.25
C GLY A 64 4.48 5.78 -5.38
N SER A 65 4.86 5.00 -6.40
CA SER A 65 6.22 4.46 -6.54
C SER A 65 7.33 5.51 -6.61
N ASP A 66 7.07 6.67 -7.23
CA ASP A 66 8.12 7.60 -7.60
C ASP A 66 8.56 8.52 -6.46
N TYR A 67 7.69 8.72 -5.47
CA TYR A 67 7.92 9.67 -4.38
C TYR A 67 8.54 9.04 -3.13
N ASP A 68 8.67 7.71 -3.10
CA ASP A 68 9.07 6.98 -1.91
C ASP A 68 10.59 6.72 -1.83
N GLN A 69 11.32 7.00 -2.90
CA GLN A 69 12.73 6.64 -3.03
C GLN A 69 13.68 7.62 -2.35
N VAL A 70 13.28 8.87 -2.24
CA VAL A 70 14.13 9.93 -1.68
C VAL A 70 13.36 10.62 -0.57
N THR A 71 13.87 10.51 0.65
CA THR A 71 13.23 11.07 1.85
C THR A 71 12.91 12.55 1.67
N ASP A 72 13.81 13.34 1.10
CA ASP A 72 13.62 14.77 0.89
C ASP A 72 12.47 15.09 -0.06
N LYS A 73 12.32 14.31 -1.15
CA LYS A 73 11.16 14.47 -2.04
C LYS A 73 9.86 14.09 -1.36
N CYS A 74 9.87 13.00 -0.61
CA CYS A 74 8.68 12.54 0.07
C CYS A 74 8.25 13.48 1.20
N THR A 75 9.18 14.03 1.94
CA THR A 75 8.87 14.98 3.04
C THR A 75 8.59 16.40 2.57
N SER A 76 8.91 16.72 1.31
CA SER A 76 8.66 18.06 0.75
C SER A 76 7.18 18.44 0.83
N PRO A 77 6.85 19.71 1.16
CA PRO A 77 5.47 20.21 1.14
C PRO A 77 4.78 20.07 -0.22
N SER A 78 5.54 20.10 -1.32
CA SER A 78 5.00 19.91 -2.69
C SER A 78 4.44 18.50 -2.92
N ASN A 79 4.90 17.51 -2.17
CA ASN A 79 4.46 16.11 -2.24
C ASN A 79 3.50 15.75 -1.09
N ASN A 80 2.68 16.69 -0.69
CA ASN A 80 1.76 16.51 0.42
C ASN A 80 0.71 15.42 0.15
N VAL A 81 0.06 14.99 1.22
CA VAL A 81 -1.16 14.17 1.17
C VAL A 81 -2.17 14.81 0.22
N PRO A 82 -2.75 14.08 -0.73
CA PRO A 82 -3.68 14.65 -1.69
C PRO A 82 -4.93 15.20 -1.01
N ARG A 83 -5.54 16.21 -1.64
CA ARG A 83 -6.70 16.94 -1.09
C ARG A 83 -7.83 16.00 -0.67
N VAL A 84 -8.05 14.94 -1.44
CA VAL A 84 -9.07 13.91 -1.20
C VAL A 84 -8.95 13.20 0.16
N ILE A 85 -7.76 13.17 0.73
CA ILE A 85 -7.51 12.64 2.09
C ILE A 85 -7.25 13.79 3.06
N ARG A 86 -6.47 14.79 2.63
CA ARG A 86 -5.99 15.88 3.50
C ARG A 86 -7.10 16.68 4.17
N TYR A 87 -8.27 16.83 3.51
CA TYR A 87 -9.40 17.59 4.07
C TYR A 87 -9.97 16.98 5.35
N LEU A 88 -9.66 15.71 5.62
CA LEU A 88 -10.08 15.01 6.84
C LEU A 88 -9.21 15.36 8.07
N HIS A 89 -8.00 15.89 7.86
CA HIS A 89 -7.08 16.17 8.96
C HIS A 89 -7.67 17.15 9.97
N ASN A 90 -7.63 16.78 11.25
CA ASN A 90 -8.24 17.48 12.38
C ASN A 90 -9.77 17.55 12.38
N LYS A 91 -10.44 16.79 11.52
CA LYS A 91 -11.90 16.60 11.66
C LYS A 91 -12.21 15.57 12.73
N LYS A 92 -13.45 15.62 13.19
CA LYS A 92 -14.04 14.59 14.05
C LYS A 92 -15.02 13.74 13.26
N ILE A 93 -15.00 12.44 13.51
CA ILE A 93 -16.02 11.48 13.08
C ILE A 93 -16.48 10.77 14.34
N ARG A 94 -17.76 10.93 14.70
CA ARG A 94 -18.27 10.50 16.02
C ARG A 94 -17.39 11.11 17.13
N ASN A 95 -16.83 10.26 18.00
CA ASN A 95 -15.94 10.69 19.09
C ASN A 95 -14.45 10.67 18.72
N PHE A 96 -14.09 10.32 17.48
CA PHE A 96 -12.71 10.18 17.07
C PHE A 96 -12.17 11.43 16.38
N ASN A 97 -10.99 11.86 16.77
CA ASN A 97 -10.22 12.86 16.03
C ASN A 97 -9.44 12.22 14.89
N ILE A 98 -9.45 12.80 13.70
CA ILE A 98 -8.66 12.29 12.58
C ILE A 98 -7.31 12.98 12.53
N LYS A 99 -6.25 12.20 12.55
CA LYS A 99 -4.88 12.66 12.31
C LYS A 99 -4.31 11.95 11.09
N ILE A 100 -3.69 12.72 10.20
CA ILE A 100 -3.15 12.22 8.95
C ILE A 100 -1.66 12.50 8.90
N TYR A 101 -0.90 11.44 8.64
CA TYR A 101 0.53 11.53 8.39
C TYR A 101 0.87 10.78 7.12
N ARG A 102 1.87 11.25 6.39
CA ARG A 102 2.44 10.52 5.27
C ARG A 102 3.69 9.78 5.73
N LEU A 103 3.84 8.56 5.25
CA LEU A 103 5.01 7.73 5.51
C LEU A 103 5.92 7.72 4.29
N CYS A 104 7.15 8.13 4.51
CA CYS A 104 8.24 8.05 3.54
C CYS A 104 9.09 6.86 3.89
N THR A 105 8.93 5.75 3.18
CA THR A 105 9.54 4.47 3.57
C THR A 105 11.04 4.40 3.29
N GLY A 106 11.56 5.24 2.41
CA GLY A 106 12.97 5.19 2.00
C GLY A 106 13.37 3.90 1.28
N ALA A 107 12.41 3.07 0.88
CA ALA A 107 12.67 1.81 0.23
C ALA A 107 13.35 2.01 -1.13
N LYS A 108 14.44 1.29 -1.35
CA LYS A 108 15.20 1.31 -2.61
C LYS A 108 14.73 0.18 -3.51
N GLY A 109 14.48 0.51 -4.77
CA GLY A 109 14.19 -0.50 -5.78
C GLY A 109 15.44 -1.24 -6.24
N TRP A 110 15.22 -2.33 -6.94
CA TRP A 110 16.28 -2.93 -7.72
C TRP A 110 16.78 -1.96 -8.80
N SER A 111 18.07 -1.95 -9.00
CA SER A 111 18.65 -1.32 -10.20
C SER A 111 18.14 -2.02 -11.45
N LYS A 112 18.22 -1.36 -12.61
CA LYS A 112 17.89 -1.99 -13.91
C LYS A 112 18.68 -3.30 -14.13
N LYS A 113 19.95 -3.33 -13.71
CA LYS A 113 20.80 -4.53 -13.79
C LYS A 113 20.25 -5.69 -12.95
N GLU A 114 19.80 -5.41 -11.73
CA GLU A 114 19.23 -6.43 -10.83
C GLU A 114 17.87 -6.92 -11.35
N GLN A 115 17.03 -6.03 -11.87
CA GLN A 115 15.77 -6.42 -12.51
C GLN A 115 15.99 -7.34 -13.71
N THR A 116 16.95 -7.01 -14.57
CA THR A 116 17.32 -7.86 -15.72
C THR A 116 17.87 -9.21 -15.27
N LYS A 117 18.69 -9.23 -14.22
CA LYS A 117 19.19 -10.49 -13.65
C LYS A 117 18.05 -11.37 -13.11
N MET A 118 17.08 -10.75 -12.41
CA MET A 118 15.91 -11.44 -11.91
C MET A 118 15.05 -12.01 -13.04
N TRP A 119 14.82 -11.22 -14.08
CA TRP A 119 14.10 -11.64 -15.27
C TRP A 119 14.75 -12.87 -15.93
N LYS A 120 16.05 -12.80 -16.19
CA LYS A 120 16.79 -13.92 -16.78
C LYS A 120 16.77 -15.17 -15.91
N ALA A 121 16.80 -15.03 -14.60
CA ALA A 121 16.72 -16.17 -13.69
C ALA A 121 15.32 -16.82 -13.72
N HIS A 122 14.27 -16.02 -13.76
CA HIS A 122 12.88 -16.49 -13.92
C HIS A 122 12.73 -17.23 -15.26
N GLU A 123 13.13 -16.61 -16.34
CA GLU A 123 13.03 -17.17 -17.71
C GLU A 123 13.80 -18.50 -17.84
N LYS A 124 15.03 -18.54 -17.31
CA LYS A 124 15.89 -19.75 -17.38
C LYS A 124 15.37 -20.90 -16.52
N SER A 125 14.84 -20.60 -15.35
CA SER A 125 14.45 -21.62 -14.36
C SER A 125 13.00 -22.12 -14.49
N GLY A 126 12.13 -21.36 -15.17
CA GLY A 126 10.69 -21.55 -15.17
C GLY A 126 10.01 -21.40 -13.80
N LYS A 127 10.77 -20.98 -12.77
CA LYS A 127 10.26 -20.80 -11.41
C LYS A 127 9.53 -19.46 -11.27
N LEU A 128 8.50 -19.43 -10.43
CA LEU A 128 7.85 -18.20 -10.04
C LEU A 128 8.87 -17.25 -9.38
N ALA A 129 8.68 -15.95 -9.54
CA ALA A 129 9.58 -14.95 -8.98
C ALA A 129 9.74 -15.08 -7.45
N ILE A 130 8.69 -15.57 -6.76
CA ILE A 130 8.68 -15.81 -5.33
C ILE A 130 9.54 -16.99 -4.87
N GLU A 131 9.82 -17.94 -5.77
CA GLU A 131 10.61 -19.14 -5.49
C GLU A 131 12.11 -18.92 -5.71
N LEU A 132 12.48 -17.84 -6.41
CA LEU A 132 13.87 -17.52 -6.70
C LEU A 132 14.58 -17.01 -5.45
N LYS A 133 15.72 -17.63 -5.15
CA LYS A 133 16.56 -17.30 -3.98
C LYS A 133 17.93 -16.82 -4.42
N ASP A 134 18.56 -16.00 -3.58
CA ASP A 134 19.97 -15.68 -3.72
C ASP A 134 20.88 -16.80 -3.15
N LYS A 135 22.20 -16.58 -3.22
CA LYS A 135 23.19 -17.54 -2.70
C LYS A 135 23.05 -17.83 -1.21
N ASP A 136 22.44 -16.94 -0.47
CA ASP A 136 22.24 -17.05 0.99
C ASP A 136 20.86 -17.67 1.31
N GLY A 137 20.12 -18.15 0.30
CA GLY A 137 18.78 -18.74 0.42
C GLY A 137 17.66 -17.73 0.61
N THR A 138 17.96 -16.42 0.59
CA THR A 138 16.95 -15.37 0.75
C THR A 138 16.11 -15.22 -0.52
N PRO A 139 14.76 -15.25 -0.44
CA PRO A 139 13.93 -15.00 -1.59
C PRO A 139 14.26 -13.66 -2.25
N LEU A 140 14.56 -13.67 -3.54
CA LEU A 140 14.94 -12.46 -4.29
C LEU A 140 13.85 -11.39 -4.26
N ILE A 141 12.60 -11.82 -4.22
CA ILE A 141 11.44 -10.93 -4.15
C ILE A 141 11.46 -10.05 -2.88
N ASN A 142 12.12 -10.48 -1.80
CA ASN A 142 12.25 -9.67 -0.58
C ASN A 142 13.08 -8.41 -0.80
N LYS A 143 13.97 -8.39 -1.79
CA LYS A 143 14.79 -7.23 -2.18
C LYS A 143 14.04 -6.29 -3.12
N GLN A 144 12.87 -6.68 -3.59
CA GLN A 144 12.06 -5.86 -4.47
C GLN A 144 11.47 -4.67 -3.68
N LYS A 145 11.51 -3.48 -4.27
CA LYS A 145 11.11 -2.21 -3.63
C LYS A 145 9.76 -2.28 -2.92
N GLN A 146 8.76 -2.85 -3.58
CA GLN A 146 7.40 -2.86 -3.03
C GLN A 146 7.28 -3.76 -1.80
N ASN A 147 8.02 -4.87 -1.75
CA ASN A 147 8.06 -5.72 -0.58
C ASN A 147 8.84 -5.10 0.58
N GLN A 148 9.93 -4.38 0.29
CA GLN A 148 10.61 -3.56 1.30
C GLN A 148 9.66 -2.50 1.88
N ARG A 149 8.91 -1.78 1.04
CA ARG A 149 7.91 -0.80 1.47
C ARG A 149 6.89 -1.44 2.41
N ARG A 150 6.29 -2.57 2.00
CA ARG A 150 5.29 -3.27 2.80
C ARG A 150 5.80 -3.58 4.20
N ARG A 151 7.03 -4.08 4.33
CA ARG A 151 7.65 -4.37 5.62
C ARG A 151 7.92 -3.10 6.45
N VAL A 152 8.38 -2.03 5.83
CA VAL A 152 8.56 -0.74 6.53
C VAL A 152 7.23 -0.18 7.02
N ILE A 153 6.19 -0.22 6.19
CA ILE A 153 4.84 0.22 6.57
C ILE A 153 4.35 -0.61 7.77
N LYS A 154 4.45 -1.96 7.68
CA LYS A 154 4.04 -2.84 8.78
C LYS A 154 4.76 -2.51 10.07
N LYS A 155 6.10 -2.43 10.06
CA LYS A 155 6.88 -2.07 11.26
C LYS A 155 6.46 -0.72 11.85
N LYS A 156 6.09 0.25 11.01
CA LYS A 156 5.63 1.54 11.48
C LYS A 156 4.25 1.45 12.12
N VAL A 157 3.36 0.65 11.54
CA VAL A 157 2.04 0.35 12.15
C VAL A 157 2.22 -0.32 13.50
N ASP A 158 3.06 -1.37 13.59
CA ASP A 158 3.37 -2.05 14.85
C ASP A 158 3.82 -1.05 15.93
N SER A 159 4.71 -0.11 15.58
CA SER A 159 5.19 0.90 16.53
C SER A 159 4.07 1.84 17.02
N PHE A 160 3.08 2.15 16.20
CA PHE A 160 1.93 2.96 16.61
C PHE A 160 0.96 2.19 17.50
N ILE A 161 0.77 0.90 17.25
CA ILE A 161 0.00 0.03 18.14
C ILE A 161 0.66 -0.02 19.52
N GLU A 162 1.99 -0.19 19.57
CA GLU A 162 2.77 -0.14 20.81
C GLU A 162 2.67 1.23 21.52
N GLU A 163 2.49 2.31 20.76
CA GLU A 163 2.23 3.65 21.30
C GLU A 163 0.81 3.85 21.81
N GLY A 164 -0.11 2.90 21.59
CA GLY A 164 -1.51 2.92 22.07
C GLY A 164 -2.55 3.39 21.06
N PHE A 165 -2.22 3.45 19.76
CA PHE A 165 -3.22 3.69 18.74
C PHE A 165 -4.03 2.42 18.46
N GLU A 166 -5.36 2.51 18.54
CA GLU A 166 -6.28 1.39 18.30
C GLU A 166 -6.99 1.49 16.93
N ASN A 167 -7.07 2.70 16.35
CA ASN A 167 -7.81 2.98 15.12
C ASN A 167 -6.89 3.47 14.01
N ILE A 168 -6.16 2.53 13.41
CA ILE A 168 -5.21 2.83 12.33
C ILE A 168 -5.86 2.48 10.98
N ILE A 169 -5.80 3.42 10.03
CA ILE A 169 -6.23 3.27 8.65
C ILE A 169 -5.01 3.48 7.75
N LEU A 170 -4.78 2.57 6.82
CA LEU A 170 -3.82 2.79 5.76
C LEU A 170 -4.51 3.48 4.58
N ALA A 171 -3.84 4.46 4.02
CA ALA A 171 -4.30 5.10 2.79
C ALA A 171 -3.14 5.20 1.80
N GLY A 172 -3.43 5.23 0.50
CA GLY A 172 -2.34 5.43 -0.44
C GLY A 172 -2.79 5.49 -1.90
N HIS A 173 -1.91 6.05 -2.71
CA HIS A 173 -2.08 6.12 -4.16
C HIS A 173 -1.20 5.09 -4.86
N SER A 174 -1.69 4.53 -5.98
CA SER A 174 -0.90 3.64 -6.83
C SER A 174 -0.29 2.48 -6.00
N SER A 175 1.01 2.26 -6.09
CA SER A 175 1.68 1.21 -5.32
C SER A 175 1.57 1.39 -3.80
N GLY A 176 1.43 2.62 -3.29
CA GLY A 176 1.16 2.87 -1.87
C GLY A 176 -0.20 2.32 -1.43
N GLY A 177 -1.22 2.54 -2.24
CA GLY A 177 -2.56 1.96 -2.05
C GLY A 177 -2.54 0.44 -2.14
N TRP A 178 -1.84 -0.09 -3.15
CA TRP A 178 -1.73 -1.54 -3.35
C TRP A 178 -1.03 -2.24 -2.17
N GLN A 179 0.08 -1.69 -1.66
CA GLN A 179 0.75 -2.26 -0.49
C GLN A 179 -0.10 -2.15 0.78
N SER A 180 -0.90 -1.08 0.91
CA SER A 180 -1.85 -0.93 2.02
C SER A 180 -2.92 -2.04 1.99
N ILE A 181 -3.48 -2.35 0.83
CA ILE A 181 -4.44 -3.45 0.64
C ILE A 181 -3.78 -4.79 0.99
N LYS A 182 -2.54 -5.04 0.52
CA LYS A 182 -1.81 -6.28 0.82
C LYS A 182 -1.54 -6.45 2.30
N ILE A 183 -1.19 -5.39 3.02
CA ILE A 183 -0.99 -5.43 4.47
C ILE A 183 -2.28 -5.82 5.18
N LYS A 184 -3.43 -5.22 4.80
CA LYS A 184 -4.72 -5.55 5.39
C LYS A 184 -5.14 -6.99 5.07
N ALA A 185 -4.85 -7.49 3.88
CA ALA A 185 -5.12 -8.87 3.49
C ALA A 185 -4.25 -9.87 4.27
N GLU A 186 -2.94 -9.58 4.38
CA GLU A 186 -1.97 -10.46 5.06
C GLU A 186 -2.09 -10.41 6.59
N PHE A 187 -2.46 -9.25 7.15
CA PHE A 187 -2.58 -9.00 8.58
C PHE A 187 -3.92 -8.32 8.90
N PRO A 188 -5.04 -9.05 8.83
CA PRO A 188 -6.37 -8.44 8.85
C PRO A 188 -6.70 -7.68 10.14
N GLU A 189 -6.08 -8.04 11.26
CA GLU A 189 -6.30 -7.37 12.55
C GLU A 189 -5.36 -6.17 12.80
N LEU A 190 -4.34 -6.01 11.95
CA LEU A 190 -3.30 -4.99 12.16
C LEU A 190 -3.82 -3.56 12.01
N VAL A 191 -4.76 -3.35 11.08
CA VAL A 191 -5.39 -2.05 10.81
C VAL A 191 -6.90 -2.20 10.64
N LYS A 192 -7.67 -1.17 10.92
CA LYS A 192 -9.13 -1.22 10.81
C LYS A 192 -9.61 -1.24 9.37
N GLY A 193 -8.92 -0.57 8.47
CA GLY A 193 -9.32 -0.52 7.06
C GLY A 193 -8.28 0.13 6.15
N VAL A 194 -8.61 0.20 4.86
CA VAL A 194 -7.73 0.76 3.82
C VAL A 194 -8.49 1.70 2.89
N ILE A 195 -7.84 2.79 2.50
CA ILE A 195 -8.31 3.71 1.45
C ILE A 195 -7.32 3.66 0.28
N GLY A 196 -7.70 3.01 -0.80
CA GLY A 196 -6.90 2.89 -2.01
C GLY A 196 -7.30 3.92 -3.06
N LEU A 197 -6.39 4.82 -3.44
CA LEU A 197 -6.57 5.80 -4.50
C LEU A 197 -5.91 5.26 -5.78
N ASN A 198 -6.70 4.78 -6.74
CA ASN A 198 -6.19 4.12 -7.94
C ASN A 198 -5.05 3.15 -7.57
N PRO A 199 -5.27 2.18 -6.65
CA PRO A 199 -4.20 1.32 -6.18
C PRO A 199 -3.70 0.45 -7.32
N GLY A 200 -2.36 0.27 -7.43
CA GLY A 200 -1.77 -0.49 -8.51
C GLY A 200 -0.32 -0.86 -8.29
N ALA A 201 0.07 -1.99 -8.83
CA ALA A 201 1.45 -2.48 -8.81
C ALA A 201 1.80 -3.16 -10.13
N GLY A 202 3.10 -3.25 -10.44
CA GLY A 202 3.59 -3.95 -11.62
C GLY A 202 3.56 -3.13 -12.92
N GLY A 203 3.47 -1.80 -12.84
CA GLY A 203 3.47 -0.92 -14.01
C GLY A 203 2.12 -0.90 -14.75
N THR A 204 2.13 -0.37 -15.97
CA THR A 204 0.93 -0.34 -16.84
C THR A 204 0.54 -1.74 -17.30
N VAL A 205 -0.69 -1.89 -17.80
CA VAL A 205 -1.16 -3.14 -18.41
C VAL A 205 -0.19 -3.63 -19.51
N LYS A 206 0.36 -2.70 -20.31
CA LYS A 206 1.37 -3.02 -21.34
C LYS A 206 2.64 -3.57 -20.69
N ASN A 207 3.18 -2.90 -19.69
CA ASN A 207 4.41 -3.35 -19.01
C ASN A 207 4.26 -4.75 -18.40
N ARG A 208 3.07 -5.10 -17.90
CA ARG A 208 2.83 -6.44 -17.33
C ARG A 208 2.86 -7.55 -18.38
N LYS A 209 2.43 -7.25 -19.61
CA LYS A 209 2.55 -8.20 -20.72
C LYS A 209 4.01 -8.44 -21.11
N ASP A 210 4.82 -7.38 -21.11
CA ASP A 210 6.25 -7.46 -21.44
C ASP A 210 7.08 -8.14 -20.33
N TRP A 211 6.58 -8.13 -19.08
CA TRP A 211 7.26 -8.64 -17.89
C TRP A 211 6.31 -9.49 -17.03
N PRO A 212 5.94 -10.71 -17.46
CA PRO A 212 4.93 -11.54 -16.80
C PRO A 212 5.21 -11.85 -15.33
N TRP A 213 6.49 -11.98 -14.92
CA TRP A 213 6.89 -12.21 -13.54
C TRP A 213 6.44 -11.11 -12.56
N TRP A 214 5.99 -9.96 -13.05
CA TRP A 214 5.43 -8.90 -12.21
C TRP A 214 4.04 -9.24 -11.68
N GLU A 215 3.33 -10.14 -12.32
CA GLU A 215 2.05 -10.62 -11.76
C GLU A 215 2.30 -11.41 -10.47
N ASP A 216 3.35 -12.23 -10.39
CA ASP A 216 3.73 -12.93 -9.16
C ASP A 216 4.05 -11.93 -8.03
N VAL A 217 4.83 -10.89 -8.34
CA VAL A 217 5.15 -9.82 -7.39
C VAL A 217 3.91 -9.05 -6.96
N ARG A 218 2.98 -8.83 -7.89
CA ARG A 218 1.76 -8.09 -7.64
C ARG A 218 0.89 -8.77 -6.60
N TYR A 219 0.70 -10.08 -6.73
CA TYR A 219 -0.16 -10.86 -5.84
C TYR A 219 0.58 -11.48 -4.64
N TYR A 220 1.90 -11.41 -4.60
CA TYR A 220 2.67 -11.89 -3.46
C TYR A 220 2.27 -11.21 -2.14
N GLY A 221 1.86 -12.02 -1.16
CA GLY A 221 1.36 -11.53 0.14
C GLY A 221 -0.16 -11.39 0.22
N PHE A 222 -0.91 -11.68 -0.85
CA PHE A 222 -2.33 -11.94 -0.71
C PHE A 222 -2.54 -13.35 -0.17
N VAL A 223 -3.51 -13.49 0.72
CA VAL A 223 -3.95 -14.75 1.29
C VAL A 223 -5.19 -15.25 0.53
N GLU A 224 -5.51 -16.53 0.65
CA GLU A 224 -6.68 -17.10 0.00
C GLU A 224 -8.00 -16.56 0.58
N ASP A 225 -8.05 -16.36 1.90
CA ASP A 225 -9.21 -15.78 2.57
C ASP A 225 -9.08 -14.26 2.68
N LEU A 226 -9.87 -13.58 1.88
CA LEU A 226 -9.97 -12.12 1.86
C LEU A 226 -11.23 -11.59 2.58
N SER A 227 -11.98 -12.45 3.28
CA SER A 227 -13.25 -12.08 3.94
C SER A 227 -13.12 -10.92 4.93
N LYS A 228 -11.94 -10.78 5.54
CA LYS A 228 -11.61 -9.68 6.48
C LYS A 228 -10.99 -8.45 5.82
N LEU A 229 -10.89 -8.43 4.50
CA LEU A 229 -10.39 -7.26 3.77
C LEU A 229 -11.41 -6.13 3.83
N ASN A 230 -11.22 -5.18 4.73
CA ASN A 230 -12.02 -3.96 4.81
C ASN A 230 -11.30 -2.84 4.02
N ALA A 231 -11.86 -2.47 2.87
CA ALA A 231 -11.23 -1.49 1.99
C ALA A 231 -12.24 -0.59 1.28
N PHE A 232 -11.86 0.68 1.10
CA PHE A 232 -12.52 1.63 0.21
C PHE A 232 -11.60 1.93 -0.97
N ILE A 233 -11.96 1.44 -2.15
CA ILE A 233 -11.14 1.50 -3.35
C ILE A 233 -11.73 2.52 -4.32
N ILE A 234 -10.96 3.53 -4.62
CA ILE A 234 -11.27 4.56 -5.59
C ILE A 234 -10.54 4.23 -6.88
N THR A 235 -11.26 4.09 -7.97
CA THR A 235 -10.74 3.65 -9.27
C THR A 235 -11.35 4.45 -10.42
N HIS A 236 -10.85 4.24 -11.64
CA HIS A 236 -11.38 4.83 -12.86
C HIS A 236 -11.30 3.82 -14.00
N ASP A 237 -12.34 3.72 -14.87
CA ASP A 237 -12.39 2.75 -15.95
C ASP A 237 -11.23 2.84 -16.94
N LYS A 238 -10.70 4.06 -17.13
CA LYS A 238 -9.57 4.33 -18.03
C LYS A 238 -8.23 4.40 -17.32
N ASP A 239 -8.12 3.85 -16.10
CA ASP A 239 -6.83 3.78 -15.41
C ASP A 239 -5.86 2.90 -16.22
N GLU A 240 -4.75 3.47 -16.61
CA GLU A 240 -3.74 2.83 -17.46
C GLU A 240 -2.95 1.75 -16.71
N TYR A 241 -3.00 1.75 -15.39
CA TYR A 241 -2.29 0.81 -14.54
C TYR A 241 -3.21 -0.29 -14.00
N ASN A 242 -4.38 0.08 -13.52
CA ASN A 242 -5.36 -0.86 -12.97
C ASN A 242 -6.78 -0.41 -13.31
N SER A 243 -7.43 -1.17 -14.15
CA SER A 243 -8.87 -1.03 -14.38
C SER A 243 -9.68 -1.72 -13.26
N PRO A 244 -10.98 -1.47 -13.13
CA PRO A 244 -11.84 -2.19 -12.18
C PRO A 244 -11.74 -3.72 -12.28
N LYS A 245 -11.47 -4.27 -13.46
CA LYS A 245 -11.28 -5.71 -13.68
C LYS A 245 -10.09 -6.30 -12.93
N ASP A 246 -9.07 -5.49 -12.68
CA ASP A 246 -7.87 -5.91 -11.94
C ASP A 246 -8.14 -6.15 -10.45
N TYR A 247 -9.33 -5.81 -9.97
CA TYR A 247 -9.76 -6.02 -8.58
C TYR A 247 -10.80 -7.14 -8.43
N SER A 248 -10.96 -8.00 -9.44
CA SER A 248 -11.99 -9.05 -9.47
C SER A 248 -11.91 -10.02 -8.28
N SER A 249 -10.69 -10.30 -7.76
CA SER A 249 -10.50 -11.19 -6.61
C SER A 249 -11.17 -10.71 -5.33
N PHE A 250 -11.49 -9.43 -5.22
CA PHE A 250 -12.13 -8.86 -4.02
C PHE A 250 -13.30 -7.92 -4.32
N SER A 251 -13.73 -7.83 -5.59
CA SER A 251 -14.87 -6.98 -5.98
C SER A 251 -16.21 -7.46 -5.41
N ASN A 252 -16.33 -8.75 -5.10
CA ASN A 252 -17.56 -9.36 -4.59
C ASN A 252 -17.60 -9.39 -3.04
N LEU A 253 -16.61 -8.87 -2.36
CA LEU A 253 -16.59 -8.85 -0.89
C LEU A 253 -17.44 -7.70 -0.38
N ASN A 254 -18.41 -7.97 0.50
CA ASN A 254 -19.27 -6.96 1.12
C ASN A 254 -18.48 -5.91 1.92
N SER A 255 -17.32 -6.29 2.41
CA SER A 255 -16.39 -5.43 3.18
C SER A 255 -15.53 -4.52 2.31
N VAL A 256 -15.58 -4.69 0.97
CA VAL A 256 -14.84 -3.84 0.03
C VAL A 256 -15.82 -2.95 -0.74
N LYS A 257 -15.65 -1.65 -0.58
CA LYS A 257 -16.45 -0.65 -1.28
C LYS A 257 -15.65 -0.04 -2.42
N PHE A 258 -16.28 0.09 -3.59
CA PHE A 258 -15.70 0.71 -4.76
C PHE A 258 -16.38 2.03 -5.08
N LEU A 259 -15.57 3.02 -5.44
CA LEU A 259 -16.02 4.26 -6.05
C LEU A 259 -15.36 4.43 -7.41
N ASN A 260 -16.17 4.37 -8.47
CA ASN A 260 -15.70 4.59 -9.82
C ASN A 260 -15.75 6.08 -10.17
N LEU A 261 -14.60 6.70 -10.38
CA LEU A 261 -14.48 8.13 -10.69
C LEU A 261 -14.91 8.51 -12.09
N THR A 262 -15.17 7.56 -12.96
CA THR A 262 -15.69 7.85 -14.31
C THR A 262 -16.97 8.66 -14.24
N GLN A 263 -17.80 8.44 -13.21
CA GLN A 263 -19.06 9.14 -12.99
C GLN A 263 -18.90 10.51 -12.31
N SER A 264 -17.71 10.85 -11.81
CA SER A 264 -17.46 12.12 -11.12
C SER A 264 -17.45 13.35 -12.06
N GLY A 265 -17.35 13.13 -13.37
CA GLY A 265 -17.15 14.18 -14.36
C GLY A 265 -15.75 14.78 -14.35
N CYS A 266 -14.85 14.32 -13.48
CA CYS A 266 -13.47 14.80 -13.42
C CYS A 266 -12.67 14.32 -14.64
N LYS A 267 -11.91 15.24 -15.23
CA LYS A 267 -11.04 14.96 -16.37
C LYS A 267 -9.58 14.89 -15.91
N LYS A 268 -8.72 14.35 -16.76
CA LYS A 268 -7.27 14.42 -16.58
C LYS A 268 -6.87 15.88 -16.38
N ALA A 269 -6.11 16.17 -15.34
CA ALA A 269 -5.61 17.50 -15.01
C ALA A 269 -4.26 17.39 -14.31
N GLU A 270 -3.49 18.47 -14.37
CA GLU A 270 -2.24 18.54 -13.62
C GLU A 270 -2.45 18.25 -12.11
N PRO A 271 -1.52 17.61 -11.44
CA PRO A 271 -0.17 17.24 -11.94
C PRO A 271 -0.12 15.93 -12.74
N SER A 272 -1.23 15.21 -12.90
CA SER A 272 -1.26 13.93 -13.58
C SER A 272 -1.93 14.03 -14.94
N LYS A 273 -1.20 13.68 -16.00
CA LYS A 273 -1.73 13.56 -17.37
C LYS A 273 -2.41 12.23 -17.65
N THR A 274 -2.58 11.38 -16.63
CA THR A 274 -3.13 10.03 -16.72
C THR A 274 -4.40 9.89 -15.88
N TYR A 275 -5.27 8.95 -16.21
CA TYR A 275 -6.41 8.60 -15.35
C TYR A 275 -5.98 7.93 -14.05
N HIS A 276 -4.79 7.34 -14.02
CA HIS A 276 -4.20 6.79 -12.80
C HIS A 276 -4.03 7.84 -11.68
N GLY A 277 -3.77 9.09 -12.04
CA GLY A 277 -3.60 10.17 -11.08
C GLY A 277 -4.87 10.97 -10.80
N ILE A 278 -6.02 10.62 -11.37
CA ILE A 278 -7.24 11.43 -11.27
C ILE A 278 -7.71 11.63 -9.83
N ALA A 279 -7.52 10.62 -8.98
CA ALA A 279 -7.86 10.69 -7.55
C ALA A 279 -7.03 11.72 -6.77
N LEU A 280 -5.90 12.19 -7.33
CA LEU A 280 -5.03 13.19 -6.71
C LEU A 280 -5.41 14.62 -7.12
N THR A 281 -6.28 14.79 -8.10
CA THR A 281 -6.62 16.09 -8.66
C THR A 281 -7.48 16.95 -7.71
N LYS A 282 -7.45 18.26 -7.92
CA LYS A 282 -8.31 19.19 -7.20
C LYS A 282 -9.79 18.87 -7.45
N CYS A 283 -10.14 18.55 -8.71
CA CYS A 283 -11.52 18.21 -9.09
C CYS A 283 -12.09 17.09 -8.20
N TYR A 284 -11.35 15.97 -8.08
CA TYR A 284 -11.83 14.89 -7.25
C TYR A 284 -11.81 15.22 -5.76
N GLY A 285 -10.83 15.98 -5.29
CA GLY A 285 -10.83 16.48 -3.92
C GLY A 285 -12.04 17.31 -3.56
N ASP A 286 -12.50 18.16 -4.48
CA ASP A 286 -13.72 18.97 -4.33
C ASP A 286 -14.98 18.10 -4.39
N TYR A 287 -15.05 17.15 -5.33
CA TYR A 287 -16.13 16.15 -5.41
C TYR A 287 -16.26 15.37 -4.10
N GLU A 288 -15.16 14.84 -3.54
CA GLU A 288 -15.16 14.07 -2.30
C GLU A 288 -15.54 14.91 -1.08
N THR A 289 -15.07 16.16 -1.03
CA THR A 289 -15.45 17.09 0.05
C THR A 289 -16.97 17.33 0.11
N LYS A 290 -17.62 17.34 -1.06
CA LYS A 290 -19.09 17.48 -1.19
C LYS A 290 -19.81 16.17 -0.84
N ASN A 291 -19.36 15.04 -1.38
CA ASN A 291 -20.07 13.76 -1.29
C ASN A 291 -19.73 12.96 -0.02
N LYS A 292 -18.59 13.22 0.64
CA LYS A 292 -18.16 12.64 1.92
C LYS A 292 -18.09 11.10 1.92
N ASN A 293 -17.72 10.50 0.77
CA ASN A 293 -17.71 9.04 0.64
C ASN A 293 -16.70 8.37 1.59
N ILE A 294 -15.52 8.99 1.76
CA ILE A 294 -14.51 8.48 2.70
C ILE A 294 -14.99 8.62 4.14
N ILE A 295 -15.68 9.72 4.49
CA ILE A 295 -16.27 9.88 5.82
C ILE A 295 -17.29 8.78 6.09
N LYS A 296 -18.20 8.53 5.15
CA LYS A 296 -19.20 7.44 5.26
C LYS A 296 -18.55 6.06 5.42
N TYR A 297 -17.42 5.83 4.75
CA TYR A 297 -16.65 4.61 4.92
C TYR A 297 -16.06 4.53 6.33
N LEU A 298 -15.43 5.59 6.82
CA LEU A 298 -14.83 5.63 8.16
C LEU A 298 -15.86 5.53 9.28
N GLU A 299 -17.09 6.02 9.06
CA GLU A 299 -18.22 5.85 10.01
C GLU A 299 -18.69 4.40 10.13
N GLY A 300 -18.40 3.57 9.14
CA GLY A 300 -18.75 2.15 9.12
C GLY A 300 -17.69 1.23 9.73
N ILE A 301 -16.54 1.78 10.14
CA ILE A 301 -15.44 1.07 10.79
C ILE A 301 -15.55 1.26 12.30
#